data_156fc72b086b27766a4b1838ee650db7
#
_entry.id   156fc72b086b27766a4b1838ee650db7
#
_cell.length_a   1.000
_cell.length_b   1.000
_cell.length_c   1.000
_cell.angle_alpha   90.00
_cell.angle_beta   90.00
_cell.angle_gamma   90.00
#
_symmetry.space_group_name_H-M   'P 1'
#
loop_
_entity.id
_entity.type
_entity.pdbx_description
1 polymer ?
#
loop_
_entity_poly.entity_id
_entity_poly.type
_entity_poly.pdbx_seq_one_letter_code
_entity_poly.pdbx_strand_id
1 'polypeptide(L)'
;MKHFFAAVLIWVMATGAVKANDDVKSVISSQIDAFLQDDFVTAFDFASPMIQGMFGTPERFGNMVRNGYPMVWRPADVEFLSTDERGGALIQNVMIKDAGGKLFLLEYEMIETEKGWLINGVRVQEAGDGLA
;
A
#
# COMPACT_ATOMS: atom_id res chain seq x y z
N MET A 1 -28.04 30.84 -9.44
CA MET A 1 -27.04 31.07 -8.40
C MET A 1 -26.96 29.92 -7.42
N LYS A 2 -28.10 29.37 -6.98
CA LYS A 2 -28.11 28.26 -6.01
C LYS A 2 -27.45 27.00 -6.57
N HIS A 3 -27.52 26.79 -7.88
CA HIS A 3 -26.91 25.60 -8.50
C HIS A 3 -25.39 25.64 -8.52
N PHE A 4 -24.83 26.81 -8.38
CA PHE A 4 -23.39 27.02 -8.44
C PHE A 4 -22.70 26.43 -7.21
N PHE A 5 -23.32 26.55 -6.02
CA PHE A 5 -22.72 26.06 -4.80
C PHE A 5 -22.68 24.53 -4.73
N ALA A 6 -23.74 23.88 -5.23
CA ALA A 6 -23.78 22.42 -5.22
C ALA A 6 -22.66 21.82 -6.08
N ALA A 7 -22.38 22.41 -7.22
CA ALA A 7 -21.32 21.95 -8.11
C ALA A 7 -19.95 22.09 -7.47
N VAL A 8 -19.73 23.19 -6.74
CA VAL A 8 -18.44 23.42 -6.07
C VAL A 8 -18.20 22.40 -4.96
N LEU A 9 -19.25 22.07 -4.18
CA LEU A 9 -19.13 21.09 -3.10
C LEU A 9 -18.78 19.71 -3.64
N ILE A 10 -19.41 19.27 -4.72
CA ILE A 10 -19.15 17.98 -5.34
C ILE A 10 -17.70 17.93 -5.84
N TRP A 11 -17.22 19.00 -6.40
CA TRP A 11 -15.86 19.11 -6.89
C TRP A 11 -14.84 18.92 -5.77
N VAL A 12 -15.05 19.56 -4.61
CA VAL A 12 -14.14 19.47 -3.46
C VAL A 12 -14.08 18.03 -2.94
N MET A 13 -15.21 17.35 -2.85
CA MET A 13 -15.25 15.97 -2.38
C MET A 13 -14.50 15.04 -3.33
N ALA A 14 -14.67 15.23 -4.64
CA ALA A 14 -13.97 14.41 -5.62
C ALA A 14 -12.46 14.61 -5.55
N THR A 15 -12.00 15.85 -5.32
CA THR A 15 -10.58 16.16 -5.19
C THR A 15 -9.99 15.47 -3.96
N GLY A 16 -10.72 15.44 -2.83
CA GLY A 16 -10.25 14.78 -1.61
C GLY A 16 -10.09 13.28 -1.79
N ALA A 17 -11.03 12.63 -2.48
CA ALA A 17 -10.95 11.19 -2.73
C ALA A 17 -9.76 10.84 -3.64
N VAL A 18 -9.52 11.64 -4.69
CA VAL A 18 -8.38 11.42 -5.59
C VAL A 18 -7.07 11.57 -4.83
N LYS A 19 -6.98 12.58 -3.96
CA LYS A 19 -5.77 12.80 -3.17
C LYS A 19 -5.50 11.62 -2.24
N ALA A 20 -6.51 11.08 -1.56
CA ALA A 20 -6.33 9.95 -0.67
C ALA A 20 -5.83 8.72 -1.43
N ASN A 21 -6.40 8.44 -2.61
CA ASN A 21 -5.97 7.31 -3.43
C ASN A 21 -4.52 7.49 -3.90
N ASP A 22 -4.12 8.70 -4.28
CA ASP A 22 -2.74 8.97 -4.67
C ASP A 22 -1.80 8.86 -3.48
N ASP A 23 -2.22 9.30 -2.30
CA ASP A 23 -1.39 9.24 -1.10
C ASP A 23 -1.09 7.79 -0.71
N VAL A 24 -2.07 6.90 -0.75
CA VAL A 24 -1.83 5.50 -0.39
C VAL A 24 -0.90 4.82 -1.37
N LYS A 25 -1.02 5.11 -2.67
CA LYS A 25 -0.10 4.57 -3.67
C LYS A 25 1.32 5.06 -3.45
N SER A 26 1.45 6.34 -3.09
CA SER A 26 2.75 6.95 -2.82
C SER A 26 3.43 6.30 -1.61
N VAL A 27 2.67 6.03 -0.55
CA VAL A 27 3.20 5.36 0.64
C VAL A 27 3.70 3.97 0.29
N ILE A 28 2.92 3.20 -0.45
CA ILE A 28 3.31 1.84 -0.85
C ILE A 28 4.56 1.88 -1.74
N SER A 29 4.59 2.77 -2.72
CA SER A 29 5.76 2.91 -3.60
C SER A 29 7.01 3.28 -2.82
N SER A 30 6.88 4.19 -1.86
CA SER A 30 8.02 4.63 -1.05
C SER A 30 8.55 3.48 -0.18
N GLN A 31 7.65 2.67 0.36
CA GLN A 31 8.09 1.52 1.14
C GLN A 31 8.81 0.49 0.27
N ILE A 32 8.28 0.20 -0.92
CA ILE A 32 8.92 -0.74 -1.84
C ILE A 32 10.30 -0.22 -2.25
N ASP A 33 10.41 1.07 -2.54
CA ASP A 33 11.70 1.68 -2.87
C ASP A 33 12.71 1.51 -1.73
N ALA A 34 12.26 1.67 -0.49
CA ALA A 34 13.10 1.48 0.68
C ALA A 34 13.57 0.01 0.79
N PHE A 35 12.68 -0.96 0.54
CA PHE A 35 13.06 -2.37 0.52
C PHE A 35 14.08 -2.67 -0.56
N LEU A 36 13.93 -2.05 -1.73
CA LEU A 36 14.89 -2.27 -2.83
C LEU A 36 16.29 -1.82 -2.47
N GLN A 37 16.42 -0.92 -1.51
CA GLN A 37 17.70 -0.44 -1.01
C GLN A 37 18.09 -1.09 0.32
N ASP A 38 17.30 -2.03 0.79
CA ASP A 38 17.45 -2.64 2.12
C ASP A 38 17.46 -1.61 3.24
N ASP A 39 16.76 -0.50 3.03
CA ASP A 39 16.59 0.55 4.03
C ASP A 39 15.38 0.21 4.89
N PHE A 40 15.57 -0.71 5.82
CA PHE A 40 14.47 -1.22 6.65
C PHE A 40 13.97 -0.17 7.64
N VAL A 41 14.81 0.77 8.03
CA VAL A 41 14.40 1.86 8.93
C VAL A 41 13.33 2.70 8.25
N THR A 42 13.58 3.14 7.02
CA THR A 42 12.60 3.93 6.26
C THR A 42 11.36 3.09 5.94
N ALA A 43 11.53 1.84 5.53
CA ALA A 43 10.41 0.97 5.23
C ALA A 43 9.50 0.79 6.45
N PHE A 44 10.09 0.65 7.64
CA PHE A 44 9.35 0.48 8.89
C PHE A 44 8.52 1.70 9.24
N ASP A 45 8.99 2.90 8.86
CA ASP A 45 8.26 4.14 9.13
C ASP A 45 6.92 4.21 8.38
N PHE A 46 6.77 3.48 7.30
CA PHE A 46 5.51 3.44 6.56
C PHE A 46 4.53 2.40 7.11
N ALA A 47 4.94 1.62 8.09
CA ALA A 47 4.06 0.66 8.76
C ALA A 47 3.29 1.36 9.88
N SER A 48 2.05 0.89 10.12
CA SER A 48 1.20 1.45 11.16
C SER A 48 1.77 1.21 12.56
N PRO A 49 1.29 1.95 13.57
CA PRO A 49 1.71 1.69 14.94
C PRO A 49 1.47 0.25 15.40
N MET A 50 0.38 -0.38 14.95
CA MET A 50 0.09 -1.77 15.27
C MET A 50 1.19 -2.69 14.73
N ILE A 51 1.57 -2.51 13.47
CA ILE A 51 2.63 -3.30 12.84
C ILE A 51 3.96 -3.05 13.53
N GLN A 52 4.29 -1.78 13.80
CA GLN A 52 5.53 -1.44 14.48
C GLN A 52 5.61 -2.08 15.87
N GLY A 53 4.51 -2.08 16.60
CA GLY A 53 4.45 -2.73 17.90
C GLY A 53 4.60 -4.23 17.82
N MET A 54 4.07 -4.83 16.76
CA MET A 54 4.12 -6.28 16.56
C MET A 54 5.55 -6.78 16.30
N PHE A 55 6.32 -6.06 15.51
CA PHE A 55 7.68 -6.49 15.14
C PHE A 55 8.78 -5.86 16.02
N GLY A 56 8.53 -4.69 16.55
CA GLY A 56 9.41 -4.03 17.51
C GLY A 56 10.58 -3.27 16.91
N THR A 57 11.26 -3.83 15.93
CA THR A 57 12.43 -3.19 15.31
C THR A 57 12.37 -3.27 13.78
N PRO A 58 13.03 -2.32 13.09
CA PRO A 58 13.14 -2.39 11.64
C PRO A 58 13.78 -3.68 11.14
N GLU A 59 14.76 -4.21 11.86
CA GLU A 59 15.46 -5.42 11.46
C GLU A 59 14.54 -6.63 11.48
N ARG A 60 13.71 -6.77 12.51
CA ARG A 60 12.74 -7.86 12.59
C ARG A 60 11.68 -7.74 11.51
N PHE A 61 11.22 -6.51 11.28
CA PHE A 61 10.26 -6.24 10.23
C PHE A 61 10.85 -6.58 8.86
N GLY A 62 12.08 -6.12 8.59
CA GLY A 62 12.77 -6.41 7.34
C GLY A 62 12.98 -7.88 7.10
N ASN A 63 13.38 -8.62 8.13
CA ASN A 63 13.57 -10.08 8.03
C ASN A 63 12.24 -10.78 7.72
N MET A 64 11.15 -10.34 8.34
CA MET A 64 9.84 -10.91 8.07
C MET A 64 9.44 -10.69 6.61
N VAL A 65 9.63 -9.48 6.10
CA VAL A 65 9.25 -9.17 4.72
C VAL A 65 10.13 -9.95 3.73
N ARG A 66 11.42 -9.99 3.98
CA ARG A 66 12.34 -10.70 3.10
C ARG A 66 12.00 -12.19 3.02
N ASN A 67 11.63 -12.80 4.13
CA ASN A 67 11.36 -14.24 4.20
C ASN A 67 9.91 -14.59 3.86
N GLY A 68 8.95 -13.76 4.28
CA GLY A 68 7.54 -14.04 4.12
C GLY A 68 6.89 -13.38 2.89
N TYR A 69 7.47 -12.29 2.42
CA TYR A 69 6.93 -11.51 1.29
C TYR A 69 8.05 -11.18 0.31
N PRO A 70 8.78 -12.20 -0.21
CA PRO A 70 9.92 -11.91 -1.08
C PRO A 70 9.55 -11.12 -2.33
N MET A 71 8.31 -11.23 -2.81
CA MET A 71 7.84 -10.47 -3.95
C MET A 71 7.71 -8.98 -3.64
N VAL A 72 7.48 -8.62 -2.36
CA VAL A 72 7.43 -7.21 -1.93
C VAL A 72 8.85 -6.67 -1.75
N TRP A 73 9.74 -7.49 -1.22
CA TRP A 73 11.12 -7.12 -0.98
C TRP A 73 11.89 -6.90 -2.30
N ARG A 74 11.63 -7.74 -3.30
CA ARG A 74 12.32 -7.66 -4.60
C ARG A 74 11.32 -7.89 -5.74
N PRO A 75 10.42 -6.93 -5.98
CA PRO A 75 9.51 -7.05 -7.11
C PRO A 75 10.23 -6.83 -8.44
N ALA A 76 9.84 -7.56 -9.48
CA ALA A 76 10.26 -7.29 -10.83
C ALA A 76 9.35 -6.24 -11.47
N ASP A 77 8.07 -6.23 -11.10
CA ASP A 77 7.11 -5.27 -11.61
C ASP A 77 6.01 -5.05 -10.58
N VAL A 78 5.52 -3.82 -10.51
CA VAL A 78 4.44 -3.42 -9.58
C VAL A 78 3.39 -2.65 -10.36
N GLU A 79 2.15 -3.10 -10.26
CA GLU A 79 1.04 -2.42 -10.93
C GLU A 79 -0.05 -2.14 -9.89
N PHE A 80 -0.43 -0.88 -9.76
CA PHE A 80 -1.52 -0.49 -8.88
C PHE A 80 -2.86 -0.73 -9.59
N LEU A 81 -3.76 -1.41 -8.89
CA LEU A 81 -5.10 -1.70 -9.38
C LEU A 81 -6.10 -0.80 -8.64
N SER A 82 -7.30 -1.30 -8.38
CA SER A 82 -8.35 -0.50 -7.75
C SER A 82 -8.03 -0.17 -6.29
N THR A 83 -8.63 0.92 -5.82
CA THR A 83 -8.64 1.30 -4.41
C THR A 83 -10.07 1.19 -3.92
N ASP A 84 -10.29 0.38 -2.89
CA ASP A 84 -11.62 0.14 -2.32
C ASP A 84 -11.70 0.68 -0.91
N GLU A 85 -12.87 1.08 -0.47
CA GLU A 85 -13.08 1.54 0.89
C GLU A 85 -13.73 0.40 1.69
N ARG A 86 -13.21 0.16 2.89
CA ARG A 86 -13.72 -0.92 3.73
C ARG A 86 -13.58 -0.53 5.20
N GLY A 87 -14.72 -0.17 5.82
CA GLY A 87 -14.75 0.12 7.24
C GLY A 87 -13.82 1.23 7.70
N GLY A 88 -13.72 2.32 6.93
CA GLY A 88 -12.87 3.45 7.27
C GLY A 88 -11.42 3.30 6.80
N ALA A 89 -11.01 2.11 6.38
CA ALA A 89 -9.71 1.87 5.78
C ALA A 89 -9.82 1.90 4.26
N LEU A 90 -8.70 2.16 3.60
CA LEU A 90 -8.61 1.98 2.15
C LEU A 90 -7.85 0.70 1.86
N ILE A 91 -8.37 -0.07 0.92
CA ILE A 91 -7.71 -1.29 0.45
C ILE A 91 -7.14 -0.99 -0.93
N GLN A 92 -5.83 -0.92 -1.02
CA GLN A 92 -5.17 -0.72 -2.30
C GLN A 92 -4.78 -2.07 -2.86
N ASN A 93 -5.34 -2.41 -4.01
CA ASN A 93 -5.02 -3.65 -4.69
C ASN A 93 -3.80 -3.43 -5.57
N VAL A 94 -2.87 -4.36 -5.51
CA VAL A 94 -1.59 -4.25 -6.22
C VAL A 94 -1.26 -5.60 -6.84
N MET A 95 -0.86 -5.60 -8.11
CA MET A 95 -0.33 -6.78 -8.76
C MET A 95 1.18 -6.69 -8.75
N ILE A 96 1.84 -7.71 -8.22
CA ILE A 96 3.30 -7.76 -8.20
C ILE A 96 3.77 -9.00 -8.94
N LYS A 97 4.75 -8.82 -9.81
CA LYS A 97 5.45 -9.91 -10.47
C LYS A 97 6.81 -10.07 -9.79
N ASP A 98 7.16 -11.28 -9.41
CA ASP A 98 8.47 -11.53 -8.80
C ASP A 98 9.54 -11.74 -9.86
N ALA A 99 10.77 -11.96 -9.41
CA ALA A 99 11.91 -12.13 -10.31
C ALA A 99 11.77 -13.35 -11.24
N GLY A 100 11.02 -14.35 -10.81
CA GLY A 100 10.77 -15.53 -11.61
C GLY A 100 9.58 -15.42 -12.55
N GLY A 101 8.91 -14.26 -12.55
CA GLY A 101 7.75 -14.04 -13.42
C GLY A 101 6.42 -14.46 -12.82
N LYS A 102 6.42 -14.89 -11.57
CA LYS A 102 5.19 -15.30 -10.89
C LYS A 102 4.40 -14.07 -10.46
N LEU A 103 3.08 -14.14 -10.63
CA LEU A 103 2.19 -13.03 -10.31
C LEU A 103 1.52 -13.24 -8.96
N PHE A 104 1.43 -12.14 -8.21
CA PHE A 104 0.77 -12.10 -6.91
C PHE A 104 -0.20 -10.92 -6.89
N LEU A 105 -1.37 -11.15 -6.32
CA LEU A 105 -2.34 -10.10 -6.07
C LEU A 105 -2.29 -9.77 -4.58
N LEU A 106 -2.01 -8.51 -4.25
CA LEU A 106 -1.87 -8.06 -2.87
C LEU A 106 -2.97 -7.06 -2.54
N GLU A 107 -3.48 -7.17 -1.32
CA GLU A 107 -4.38 -6.17 -0.75
C GLU A 107 -3.64 -5.47 0.38
N TYR A 108 -3.34 -4.20 0.16
CA TYR A 108 -2.74 -3.37 1.20
C TYR A 108 -3.84 -2.67 1.96
N GLU A 109 -3.96 -2.95 3.26
CA GLU A 109 -4.89 -2.23 4.11
C GLU A 109 -4.21 -0.97 4.60
N MET A 110 -4.79 0.18 4.26
CA MET A 110 -4.23 1.49 4.58
C MET A 110 -5.12 2.20 5.58
N ILE A 111 -4.52 2.77 6.61
CA ILE A 111 -5.25 3.56 7.61
C ILE A 111 -4.69 4.97 7.65
N GLU A 112 -5.57 5.92 7.91
CA GLU A 112 -5.16 7.31 8.05
C GLU A 112 -4.82 7.58 9.52
N THR A 113 -3.64 8.18 9.73
CA THR A 113 -3.15 8.51 11.07
C THR A 113 -2.75 9.98 11.08
N GLU A 114 -2.32 10.48 12.23
CA GLU A 114 -1.79 11.85 12.33
C GLU A 114 -0.58 12.06 11.43
N LYS A 115 0.14 10.99 11.12
CA LYS A 115 1.31 11.04 10.25
C LYS A 115 0.96 10.80 8.79
N GLY A 116 -0.33 10.72 8.46
CA GLY A 116 -0.81 10.40 7.13
C GLY A 116 -1.22 8.95 7.00
N TRP A 117 -1.30 8.47 5.77
CA TRP A 117 -1.68 7.09 5.47
C TRP A 117 -0.51 6.15 5.75
N LEU A 118 -0.78 5.07 6.49
CA LEU A 118 0.23 4.06 6.82
C LEU A 118 -0.32 2.68 6.51
N ILE A 119 0.60 1.73 6.30
CA ILE A 119 0.25 0.34 5.96
C ILE A 119 -0.06 -0.42 7.23
N ASN A 120 -1.28 -0.93 7.34
CA ASN A 120 -1.75 -1.66 8.51
C ASN A 120 -1.77 -3.17 8.31
N GLY A 121 -1.57 -3.63 7.10
CA GLY A 121 -1.53 -5.05 6.78
C GLY A 121 -1.45 -5.27 5.29
N VAL A 122 -1.00 -6.46 4.92
CA VAL A 122 -0.93 -6.88 3.52
C VAL A 122 -1.39 -8.31 3.43
N ARG A 123 -2.36 -8.57 2.56
CA ARG A 123 -2.83 -9.93 2.26
C ARG A 123 -2.37 -10.31 0.89
N VAL A 124 -1.84 -11.50 0.76
CA VAL A 124 -1.30 -11.99 -0.50
C VAL A 124 -2.16 -13.12 -1.02
N GLN A 125 -2.58 -12.99 -2.28
CA GLN A 125 -3.17 -14.08 -3.03
C GLN A 125 -2.24 -14.42 -4.18
N GLU A 126 -1.93 -15.70 -4.31
CA GLU A 126 -1.16 -16.14 -5.43
C GLU A 126 -2.05 -16.15 -6.65
N ALA A 127 -1.70 -15.34 -7.65
CA ALA A 127 -2.50 -15.23 -8.87
C ALA A 127 -2.17 -16.34 -9.88
N GLY A 128 -1.14 -17.13 -9.57
CA GLY A 128 -0.75 -18.25 -10.43
C GLY A 128 -0.06 -17.79 -11.71
N ASP A 129 0.30 -18.80 -12.52
CA ASP A 129 0.95 -18.53 -13.81
C ASP A 129 -0.07 -18.21 -14.86
N GLY A 130 -1.29 -18.43 -14.56
CA GLY A 130 -2.33 -18.33 -15.54
C GLY A 130 -3.45 -17.47 -15.09
N LEU A 131 -3.24 -16.18 -15.11
CA LEU A 131 -4.37 -15.30 -15.13
C LEU A 131 -5.16 -15.47 -16.41
N ALA A 132 -4.63 -16.25 -17.26
CA ALA A 132 -5.34 -16.64 -18.46
C ALA A 132 -6.46 -17.60 -18.12
#